data_ef17e272b967fa1dca3b3cb8a13f3788
#
_entry.id   ef17e272b967fa1dca3b3cb8a13f3788
#
_cell.length_a   1.000
_cell.length_b   1.000
_cell.length_c   1.000
_cell.angle_alpha   90.00
_cell.angle_beta   90.00
_cell.angle_gamma   90.00
#
_symmetry.space_group_name_H-M   'P 1'
#
loop_
_entity.id
_entity.type
_entity.pdbx_description
1 polymer ?
#
loop_
_entity_poly.entity_id
_entity_poly.type
_entity_poly.pdbx_seq_one_letter_code
_entity_poly.pdbx_strand_id
1 'polypeptide(L)'
;MELKINKVLYEVTDPDELRVRLAQIRRTQFSEVWMQHAAGWPAIGALINGEAAWLMYVRHEGDAGFSTRNPQYAGPEKAIIEYHLSNGQRDEYPASWNITTAEGLRGLEYFLEEEAMAPWLHWHDDSHK
;
A
#
# COMPACT_ATOMS: atom_id res chain seq x y z
N MET A 1 -11.88 -11.50 1.96
CA MET A 1 -11.15 -10.30 1.53
C MET A 1 -10.43 -10.58 0.21
N GLU A 2 -10.72 -9.81 -0.79
CA GLU A 2 -10.06 -9.93 -2.09
C GLU A 2 -8.67 -9.30 -2.03
N LEU A 3 -7.68 -10.03 -2.52
CA LEU A 3 -6.28 -9.57 -2.58
C LEU A 3 -5.82 -9.67 -4.02
N LYS A 4 -5.28 -8.60 -4.56
CA LYS A 4 -4.73 -8.57 -5.91
C LYS A 4 -3.26 -8.20 -5.85
N ILE A 5 -2.41 -9.05 -6.36
CA ILE A 5 -0.96 -8.78 -6.43
C ILE A 5 -0.56 -8.85 -7.90
N ASN A 6 -0.15 -7.72 -8.45
CA ASN A 6 0.29 -7.61 -9.85
C ASN A 6 -0.67 -8.31 -10.81
N LYS A 7 -1.97 -7.99 -10.75
CA LYS A 7 -3.04 -8.52 -11.60
C LYS A 7 -3.55 -9.92 -11.23
N VAL A 8 -2.93 -10.62 -10.27
CA VAL A 8 -3.38 -11.95 -9.85
C VAL A 8 -4.27 -11.82 -8.63
N LEU A 9 -5.47 -12.39 -8.71
CA LEU A 9 -6.48 -12.32 -7.65
C LEU A 9 -6.39 -13.53 -6.73
N TYR A 10 -6.50 -13.26 -5.43
CA TYR A 10 -6.57 -14.26 -4.38
C TYR A 10 -7.71 -13.92 -3.44
N GLU A 11 -8.20 -14.92 -2.74
CA GLU A 11 -9.12 -14.73 -1.62
C GLU A 11 -8.37 -15.09 -0.34
N VAL A 12 -8.38 -14.18 0.64
CA VAL A 12 -7.71 -14.40 1.93
C VAL A 12 -8.68 -14.15 3.07
N THR A 13 -8.62 -14.97 4.10
CA THR A 13 -9.54 -14.89 5.25
C THR A 13 -8.83 -14.64 6.56
N ASP A 14 -7.53 -14.92 6.66
CA ASP A 14 -6.77 -14.76 7.89
C ASP A 14 -5.36 -14.23 7.62
N PRO A 15 -4.69 -13.70 8.66
CA PRO A 15 -3.35 -13.11 8.49
C PRO A 15 -2.29 -14.08 7.96
N ASP A 16 -2.40 -15.37 8.29
CA ASP A 16 -1.41 -16.35 7.82
C ASP A 16 -1.52 -16.56 6.32
N GLU A 17 -2.74 -16.67 5.79
CA GLU A 17 -2.96 -16.73 4.36
C GLU A 17 -2.40 -15.49 3.65
N LEU A 18 -2.66 -14.31 4.24
CA LEU A 18 -2.18 -13.06 3.68
C LEU A 18 -0.65 -13.04 3.61
N ARG A 19 0.02 -13.44 4.69
CA ARG A 19 1.49 -13.48 4.74
C ARG A 19 2.06 -14.42 3.69
N VAL A 20 1.44 -15.58 3.51
CA VAL A 20 1.87 -16.54 2.49
C VAL A 20 1.81 -15.92 1.09
N ARG A 21 0.69 -15.23 0.78
CA ARG A 21 0.55 -14.59 -0.52
C ARG A 21 1.48 -13.41 -0.69
N LEU A 22 1.63 -12.58 0.34
CA LEU A 22 2.51 -11.42 0.28
C LEU A 22 3.99 -11.76 0.23
N ALA A 23 4.37 -12.99 0.62
CA ALA A 23 5.78 -13.40 0.57
C ALA A 23 6.36 -13.29 -0.84
N GLN A 24 5.54 -13.43 -1.88
CA GLN A 24 6.01 -13.35 -3.27
C GLN A 24 6.56 -11.98 -3.65
N ILE A 25 6.15 -10.90 -2.97
CA ILE A 25 6.65 -9.56 -3.28
C ILE A 25 8.13 -9.41 -2.97
N ARG A 26 8.68 -10.25 -2.09
CA ARG A 26 10.11 -10.24 -1.76
C ARG A 26 10.98 -10.78 -2.88
N ARG A 27 10.38 -11.41 -3.89
CA ARG A 27 11.09 -12.00 -5.03
C ARG A 27 11.21 -11.04 -6.21
N THR A 28 10.56 -9.90 -6.15
CA THR A 28 10.57 -8.89 -7.20
C THR A 28 10.90 -7.55 -6.61
N GLN A 29 11.43 -6.63 -7.41
CA GLN A 29 11.69 -5.28 -6.94
C GLN A 29 10.41 -4.48 -6.84
N PHE A 30 9.54 -4.56 -7.84
CA PHE A 30 8.33 -3.75 -7.90
C PHE A 30 7.08 -4.61 -7.77
N SER A 31 6.13 -4.13 -6.94
CA SER A 31 4.83 -4.80 -6.80
C SER A 31 3.73 -3.77 -6.59
N GLU A 32 2.55 -4.10 -7.09
CA GLU A 32 1.32 -3.36 -6.83
C GLU A 32 0.35 -4.30 -6.15
N VAL A 33 -0.12 -3.94 -4.95
CA VAL A 33 -1.00 -4.76 -4.13
C VAL A 33 -2.28 -3.98 -3.84
N TRP A 34 -3.43 -4.63 -4.01
CA TRP A 34 -4.71 -4.06 -3.62
C TRP A 34 -5.50 -5.06 -2.80
N MET A 35 -6.15 -4.58 -1.75
CA MET A 35 -7.07 -5.36 -0.94
C MET A 35 -8.38 -4.62 -0.83
N GLN A 36 -9.49 -5.36 -0.95
CA GLN A 36 -10.81 -4.76 -0.81
C GLN A 36 -11.79 -5.78 -0.27
N HIS A 37 -12.78 -5.28 0.46
CA HIS A 37 -13.87 -6.09 0.97
C HIS A 37 -14.74 -6.58 -0.21
N ALA A 38 -15.52 -7.66 0.02
CA ALA A 38 -16.41 -8.19 -1.00
C ALA A 38 -17.39 -7.16 -1.56
N ALA A 39 -17.76 -6.15 -0.74
CA ALA A 39 -18.61 -5.04 -1.18
C ALA A 39 -17.86 -3.99 -2.01
N GLY A 40 -16.54 -4.11 -2.17
CA GLY A 40 -15.71 -3.21 -2.95
C GLY A 40 -14.97 -2.14 -2.13
N TRP A 41 -15.58 -1.64 -1.08
CA TRP A 41 -15.01 -0.53 -0.29
C TRP A 41 -15.15 -0.78 1.21
N PRO A 42 -14.24 -0.28 2.03
CA PRO A 42 -13.02 0.43 1.64
C PRO A 42 -12.02 -0.47 0.94
N ALA A 43 -11.01 0.15 0.32
CA ALA A 43 -9.91 -0.55 -0.31
C ALA A 43 -8.58 0.06 0.16
N ILE A 44 -7.53 -0.75 0.19
CA ILE A 44 -6.19 -0.29 0.48
C ILE A 44 -5.25 -0.79 -0.62
N GLY A 45 -4.36 0.09 -1.07
CA GLY A 45 -3.36 -0.24 -2.06
C GLY A 45 -1.97 -0.03 -1.52
N ALA A 46 -1.01 -0.77 -2.03
CA ALA A 46 0.39 -0.62 -1.70
C ALA A 46 1.21 -0.68 -2.98
N LEU A 47 2.05 0.33 -3.19
CA LEU A 47 3.08 0.29 -4.21
C LEU A 47 4.39 -0.02 -3.50
N ILE A 48 5.17 -0.93 -4.07
CA ILE A 48 6.39 -1.44 -3.45
C ILE A 48 7.55 -1.35 -4.44
N ASN A 49 8.66 -0.83 -3.94
CA ASN A 49 9.95 -0.83 -4.62
C ASN A 49 10.97 -1.31 -3.60
N GLY A 50 11.31 -2.62 -3.62
CA GLY A 50 12.25 -3.21 -2.68
C GLY A 50 11.82 -3.01 -1.23
N GLU A 51 12.61 -2.26 -0.47
CA GLU A 51 12.32 -1.98 0.94
C GLU A 51 11.47 -0.72 1.16
N ALA A 52 11.09 -0.02 0.08
CA ALA A 52 10.23 1.16 0.15
C ALA A 52 8.81 0.80 -0.22
N ALA A 53 7.84 1.38 0.49
CA ALA A 53 6.43 1.18 0.22
C ALA A 53 5.67 2.49 0.37
N TRP A 54 4.56 2.59 -0.33
CA TRP A 54 3.64 3.73 -0.23
C TRP A 54 2.22 3.18 -0.28
N LEU A 55 1.43 3.49 0.73
CA LEU A 55 0.07 2.97 0.88
C LEU A 55 -0.96 4.05 0.61
N MET A 56 -2.09 3.62 0.02
CA MET A 56 -3.27 4.45 -0.21
C MET A 56 -4.49 3.77 0.39
N TYR A 57 -5.33 4.53 1.08
CA TYR A 57 -6.59 4.05 1.62
C TYR A 57 -7.73 4.84 0.98
N VAL A 58 -8.69 4.12 0.39
CA VAL A 58 -9.78 4.71 -0.38
C VAL A 58 -11.11 4.25 0.22
N ARG A 59 -11.95 5.22 0.61
CA ARG A 59 -13.19 4.95 1.34
C ARG A 59 -14.35 4.52 0.42
N HIS A 60 -14.35 5.05 -0.80
CA HIS A 60 -15.41 4.80 -1.79
C HIS A 60 -14.88 5.09 -3.18
N GLU A 61 -15.65 4.73 -4.20
CA GLU A 61 -15.28 4.99 -5.57
C GLU A 61 -15.10 6.50 -5.80
N GLY A 62 -14.00 6.86 -6.48
CA GLY A 62 -13.69 8.25 -6.79
C GLY A 62 -13.10 9.05 -5.63
N ASP A 63 -12.92 8.44 -4.46
CA ASP A 63 -12.30 9.10 -3.32
C ASP A 63 -10.81 9.33 -3.58
N ALA A 64 -10.32 10.55 -3.32
CA ALA A 64 -8.89 10.83 -3.35
C ALA A 64 -8.18 10.10 -2.19
N GLY A 65 -8.88 9.88 -1.09
CA GLY A 65 -8.43 9.05 0.01
C GLY A 65 -7.33 9.62 0.87
N PHE A 66 -6.56 8.69 1.42
CA PHE A 66 -5.43 8.98 2.29
C PHE A 66 -4.21 8.22 1.78
N SER A 67 -3.03 8.79 1.99
CA SER A 67 -1.80 8.09 1.66
C SER A 67 -0.74 8.32 2.73
N THR A 68 0.22 7.38 2.82
CA THR A 68 1.21 7.40 3.89
C THR A 68 2.28 8.47 3.68
N ARG A 69 2.83 8.92 4.81
CA ARG A 69 3.96 9.86 4.89
C ARG A 69 4.93 9.35 5.93
N ASN A 70 6.20 9.72 5.79
CA ASN A 70 7.23 9.39 6.77
C ASN A 70 7.74 10.69 7.41
N PRO A 71 7.20 11.09 8.57
CA PRO A 71 7.60 12.34 9.22
C PRO A 71 9.02 12.30 9.77
N GLN A 72 9.63 11.11 9.85
CA GLN A 72 11.00 10.94 10.34
C GLN A 72 12.02 10.86 9.21
N TYR A 73 11.59 11.11 7.98
CA TYR A 73 12.50 11.09 6.84
C TYR A 73 13.63 12.12 7.03
N ALA A 74 14.86 11.66 6.90
CA ALA A 74 16.05 12.48 7.11
C ALA A 74 16.97 12.56 5.87
N GLY A 75 16.54 12.01 4.74
CA GLY A 75 17.32 12.05 3.50
C GLY A 75 17.16 13.37 2.74
N PRO A 76 17.69 13.44 1.50
CA PRO A 76 17.61 14.64 0.69
C PRO A 76 16.16 15.06 0.42
N GLU A 77 15.88 16.36 0.51
CA GLU A 77 14.54 16.91 0.36
C GLU A 77 13.94 16.61 -1.03
N LYS A 78 14.77 16.63 -2.07
CA LYS A 78 14.30 16.43 -3.44
C LYS A 78 14.40 14.99 -3.93
N ALA A 79 14.78 14.05 -3.07
CA ALA A 79 14.86 12.66 -3.46
C ALA A 79 13.47 12.11 -3.78
N ILE A 80 13.39 11.28 -4.82
CA ILE A 80 12.15 10.64 -5.24
C ILE A 80 12.34 9.13 -5.28
N ILE A 81 11.24 8.40 -5.16
CA ILE A 81 11.21 6.95 -5.33
C ILE A 81 10.26 6.64 -6.48
N GLU A 82 10.71 5.79 -7.39
CA GLU A 82 9.91 5.33 -8.52
C GLU A 82 9.19 4.04 -8.15
N TYR A 83 7.93 3.93 -8.58
CA TYR A 83 7.14 2.71 -8.44
C TYR A 83 6.65 2.29 -9.81
N HIS A 84 6.54 0.98 -10.03
CA HIS A 84 6.00 0.43 -11.27
C HIS A 84 4.66 -0.25 -10.97
N LEU A 85 3.63 0.17 -11.69
CA LEU A 85 2.31 -0.42 -11.58
C LEU A 85 2.19 -1.60 -12.55
N SER A 86 1.25 -2.49 -12.26
CA SER A 86 1.08 -3.72 -13.03
C SER A 86 0.60 -3.48 -14.47
N ASN A 87 0.08 -2.27 -14.76
CA ASN A 87 -0.33 -1.89 -16.12
C ASN A 87 0.81 -1.27 -16.95
N GLY A 88 2.05 -1.22 -16.39
CA GLY A 88 3.19 -0.61 -17.05
C GLY A 88 3.43 0.86 -16.73
N GLN A 89 2.51 1.50 -16.01
CA GLN A 89 2.67 2.89 -15.60
C GLN A 89 3.80 3.00 -14.57
N ARG A 90 4.52 4.11 -14.61
CA ARG A 90 5.55 4.43 -13.63
C ARG A 90 5.15 5.70 -12.90
N ASP A 91 5.14 5.61 -11.57
CA ASP A 91 4.84 6.74 -10.71
C ASP A 91 6.08 7.12 -9.91
N GLU A 92 6.26 8.41 -9.65
CA GLU A 92 7.35 8.92 -8.85
C GLU A 92 6.77 9.76 -7.72
N TYR A 93 7.22 9.50 -6.50
CA TYR A 93 6.77 10.22 -5.32
C TYR A 93 7.95 10.69 -4.49
N PRO A 94 7.81 11.78 -3.73
CA PRO A 94 8.88 12.20 -2.83
C PRO A 94 9.32 11.06 -1.90
N ALA A 95 10.60 10.91 -1.70
CA ALA A 95 11.13 9.85 -0.83
C ALA A 95 10.59 9.97 0.60
N SER A 96 10.25 11.18 1.05
CA SER A 96 9.66 11.42 2.36
C SER A 96 8.25 10.83 2.52
N TRP A 97 7.61 10.40 1.44
CA TRP A 97 6.29 9.77 1.49
C TRP A 97 6.37 8.28 1.74
N ASN A 98 7.56 7.69 1.61
CA ASN A 98 7.72 6.24 1.73
C ASN A 98 7.88 5.80 3.17
N ILE A 99 7.28 4.65 3.44
CA ILE A 99 7.52 3.88 4.66
C ILE A 99 8.31 2.64 4.27
N THR A 100 8.72 1.83 5.23
CA THR A 100 9.38 0.57 4.90
C THR A 100 8.35 -0.44 4.39
N THR A 101 8.79 -1.37 3.56
CA THR A 101 7.92 -2.45 3.10
C THR A 101 7.39 -3.26 4.28
N ALA A 102 8.22 -3.52 5.31
CA ALA A 102 7.77 -4.24 6.50
C ALA A 102 6.61 -3.51 7.20
N GLU A 103 6.71 -2.18 7.34
CA GLU A 103 5.63 -1.37 7.91
C GLU A 103 4.37 -1.42 7.03
N GLY A 104 4.56 -1.36 5.72
CA GLY A 104 3.46 -1.44 4.76
C GLY A 104 2.72 -2.76 4.86
N LEU A 105 3.44 -3.88 4.96
CA LEU A 105 2.82 -5.20 5.08
C LEU A 105 2.03 -5.32 6.38
N ARG A 106 2.52 -4.75 7.48
CA ARG A 106 1.76 -4.72 8.73
C ARG A 106 0.50 -3.88 8.60
N GLY A 107 0.57 -2.80 7.83
CA GLY A 107 -0.61 -1.99 7.52
C GLY A 107 -1.67 -2.76 6.75
N LEU A 108 -1.25 -3.60 5.81
CA LEU A 108 -2.16 -4.47 5.06
C LEU A 108 -2.78 -5.54 5.97
N GLU A 109 -2.02 -6.11 6.90
CA GLU A 109 -2.57 -7.06 7.87
C GLU A 109 -3.61 -6.41 8.77
N TYR A 110 -3.35 -5.18 9.22
CA TYR A 110 -4.30 -4.42 10.01
C TYR A 110 -5.61 -4.21 9.24
N PHE A 111 -5.50 -3.86 7.96
CA PHE A 111 -6.67 -3.68 7.10
C PHE A 111 -7.48 -4.97 6.97
N LEU A 112 -6.82 -6.12 6.85
CA LEU A 112 -7.52 -7.40 6.77
C LEU A 112 -8.40 -7.63 7.99
N GLU A 113 -7.91 -7.29 9.18
CA GLU A 113 -8.62 -7.52 10.44
C GLU A 113 -9.63 -6.44 10.78
N GLU A 114 -9.27 -5.17 10.54
CA GLU A 114 -10.05 -4.02 11.03
C GLU A 114 -10.74 -3.23 9.90
N GLU A 115 -10.40 -3.47 8.65
CA GLU A 115 -10.89 -2.73 7.49
C GLU A 115 -10.73 -1.22 7.64
N ALA A 116 -9.61 -0.80 8.21
CA ALA A 116 -9.32 0.59 8.55
C ALA A 116 -7.85 0.89 8.33
N MET A 117 -7.51 2.18 8.39
CA MET A 117 -6.12 2.65 8.33
C MET A 117 -5.40 2.28 9.62
N ALA A 118 -4.17 1.76 9.50
CA ALA A 118 -3.35 1.43 10.65
C ALA A 118 -3.02 2.71 11.44
N PRO A 119 -3.36 2.78 12.75
CA PRO A 119 -3.22 4.03 13.50
C PRO A 119 -1.78 4.43 13.82
N TRP A 120 -0.82 3.52 13.70
CA TRP A 120 0.60 3.85 13.92
C TRP A 120 1.29 4.43 12.69
N LEU A 121 0.62 4.43 11.50
CA LEU A 121 1.15 5.06 10.30
C LEU A 121 0.64 6.51 10.22
N HIS A 122 1.42 7.35 9.57
CA HIS A 122 1.03 8.74 9.34
C HIS A 122 0.35 8.85 7.98
N TRP A 123 -0.90 9.29 7.99
CA TRP A 123 -1.73 9.39 6.79
C TRP A 123 -1.98 10.85 6.44
N HIS A 124 -1.79 11.16 5.17
CA HIS A 124 -2.13 12.45 4.62
C HIS A 124 -3.51 12.35 3.97
N ASP A 125 -4.38 13.31 4.23
CA ASP A 125 -5.71 13.38 3.61
C ASP A 125 -5.56 14.04 2.24
N ASP A 126 -5.62 13.24 1.17
CA ASP A 126 -5.41 13.71 -0.20
C ASP A 126 -6.65 14.39 -0.79
N SER A 127 -7.77 14.37 -0.07
CA SER A 127 -9.00 15.08 -0.48
C SER A 127 -8.98 16.56 -0.10
N HIS A 128 -8.06 16.97 0.76
CA HIS A 128 -7.87 18.38 1.14
C HIS A 128 -6.69 18.96 0.36
N LYS A 129 -6.91 20.13 -0.25
CA LYS A 129 -5.89 20.86 -1.00
C LYS A 129 -5.32 22.01 -0.20
#